data_a4aa87d2d83670ab41cef7ff24cfaae7
#
_entry.id   a4aa87d2d83670ab41cef7ff24cfaae7
#
_cell.length_a   1.000
_cell.length_b   1.000
_cell.length_c   1.000
_cell.angle_alpha   90.00
_cell.angle_beta   90.00
_cell.angle_gamma   90.00
#
_symmetry.space_group_name_H-M   'P 1'
#
loop_
_entity.id
_entity.type
_entity.pdbx_description
1 polymer ?
#
loop_
_entity_poly.entity_id
_entity_poly.type
_entity_poly.pdbx_seq_one_letter_code
_entity_poly.pdbx_strand_id
1 'polypeptide(L)'
;MKKYILALDQGTTSSRAIVFDHDGKICSVAQKEFTQYFPKPGWVEHNPNEIWSSQASVIAESISAIDINGLDIAGIGITNQRETTIVWDVDTEEPIYNAIVWQDRRTADYCDKLKAEGLIDTIREKTGLIIDAYFSGTKIKWILDNVPGARQRAEQGKLRFGNVDSWLVWRLTRGEVHVTDVTNASRTMLFNINTLKWDADLLKLLDIPVSMLPEVKSSSEVYGHTKTTIFAHEVPISGIAGDQQAALFGQMCIEPGAIKNTYGTGCFVMLNTGEKPVKSENNLLTTIAWKIGDKINYALEGSIYVGGSVVQWLRDGLCCIKSSSEIEELAASVPDSGGVFFVPALTGLAAPYWDQHARGTIIGITRGTTTAHIARAALDGIAFQTYDIARAMAKDMGAPLTELKVDGGASRNNLLMQYQANLLGIKVVRPKITETTALGAAYLAGLAVGFWKDLDEIKQQWQVERTFDPVPDNEEITAAKQGWADAVRRTLTK
;
A
#
# COMPACT_ATOMS: atom_id res chain seq x y z
N MET A 1 29.11 9.25 -16.32
CA MET A 1 28.68 8.74 -14.98
C MET A 1 27.18 8.75 -14.98
N LYS A 2 26.53 7.63 -14.60
CA LYS A 2 25.06 7.56 -14.52
C LYS A 2 24.56 8.52 -13.44
N LYS A 3 23.54 9.32 -13.74
CA LYS A 3 23.15 10.49 -12.95
C LYS A 3 21.80 10.35 -12.26
N TYR A 4 21.00 9.33 -12.66
CA TYR A 4 19.61 9.26 -12.25
C TYR A 4 19.21 7.84 -11.85
N ILE A 5 18.20 7.74 -10.97
CA ILE A 5 17.40 6.54 -10.75
C ILE A 5 15.99 6.83 -11.27
N LEU A 6 15.41 5.86 -11.99
CA LEU A 6 14.03 5.89 -12.43
C LEU A 6 13.18 5.03 -11.51
N ALA A 7 12.16 5.62 -10.89
CA ALA A 7 11.15 4.89 -10.13
C ALA A 7 9.86 4.75 -10.95
N LEU A 8 9.35 3.52 -11.02
CA LEU A 8 8.05 3.18 -11.58
C LEU A 8 7.08 2.94 -10.43
N ASP A 9 6.07 3.79 -10.30
CA ASP A 9 5.04 3.70 -9.27
C ASP A 9 3.70 3.34 -9.93
N GLN A 10 3.36 2.07 -9.86
CA GLN A 10 2.13 1.55 -10.45
C GLN A 10 1.04 1.47 -9.38
N GLY A 11 0.27 2.55 -9.24
CA GLY A 11 -0.85 2.66 -8.30
C GLY A 11 -2.12 1.97 -8.78
N THR A 12 -3.17 2.04 -7.96
CA THR A 12 -4.46 1.41 -8.29
C THR A 12 -5.17 2.09 -9.47
N THR A 13 -5.03 3.40 -9.63
CA THR A 13 -5.76 4.15 -10.65
C THR A 13 -4.89 4.77 -11.73
N SER A 14 -3.58 4.81 -11.52
CA SER A 14 -2.64 5.45 -12.43
C SER A 14 -1.26 4.83 -12.36
N SER A 15 -0.52 4.93 -13.46
CA SER A 15 0.91 4.63 -13.56
C SER A 15 1.70 5.93 -13.50
N ARG A 16 2.81 5.92 -12.77
CA ARG A 16 3.76 7.04 -12.68
C ARG A 16 5.17 6.60 -12.99
N ALA A 17 5.97 7.53 -13.51
CA ALA A 17 7.41 7.42 -13.64
C ALA A 17 8.04 8.70 -13.09
N ILE A 18 8.99 8.53 -12.16
CA ILE A 18 9.65 9.64 -11.47
C ILE A 18 11.16 9.45 -11.59
N VAL A 19 11.85 10.47 -12.08
CA VAL A 19 13.31 10.49 -12.18
C VAL A 19 13.88 11.25 -11.00
N PHE A 20 14.77 10.59 -10.26
CA PHE A 20 15.49 11.16 -9.12
C PHE A 20 16.98 11.34 -9.43
N ASP A 21 17.56 12.45 -8.98
CA ASP A 21 19.01 12.62 -8.97
C ASP A 21 19.67 12.02 -7.72
N HIS A 22 20.99 12.18 -7.60
CA HIS A 22 21.76 11.63 -6.48
C HIS A 22 21.40 12.25 -5.12
N ASP A 23 20.89 13.48 -5.12
CA ASP A 23 20.43 14.16 -3.90
C ASP A 23 18.98 13.76 -3.52
N GLY A 24 18.39 12.80 -4.22
CA GLY A 24 16.99 12.37 -4.03
C GLY A 24 15.95 13.38 -4.53
N LYS A 25 16.38 14.41 -5.28
CA LYS A 25 15.49 15.42 -5.82
C LYS A 25 14.76 14.90 -7.05
N ILE A 26 13.48 15.23 -7.15
CA ILE A 26 12.65 14.93 -8.31
C ILE A 26 13.07 15.82 -9.49
N CYS A 27 13.53 15.20 -10.59
CA CYS A 27 13.94 15.87 -11.81
C CYS A 27 12.83 15.86 -12.87
N SER A 28 12.05 14.79 -12.92
CA SER A 28 10.90 14.66 -13.84
C SER A 28 9.84 13.76 -13.25
N VAL A 29 8.57 14.04 -13.58
CA VAL A 29 7.40 13.22 -13.22
C VAL A 29 6.48 13.14 -14.42
N ALA A 30 6.04 11.92 -14.73
CA ALA A 30 4.94 11.69 -15.66
C ALA A 30 3.92 10.75 -15.02
N GLN A 31 2.63 11.01 -15.26
CA GLN A 31 1.53 10.22 -14.70
C GLN A 31 0.43 10.04 -15.74
N LYS A 32 -0.15 8.84 -15.76
CA LYS A 32 -1.28 8.52 -16.66
C LYS A 32 -2.26 7.58 -15.96
N GLU A 33 -3.53 7.93 -15.98
CA GLU A 33 -4.61 7.06 -15.51
C GLU A 33 -4.88 5.94 -16.52
N PHE A 34 -5.46 4.84 -16.03
CA PHE A 34 -5.95 3.72 -16.84
C PHE A 34 -7.33 3.27 -16.38
N THR A 35 -8.03 2.51 -17.22
CA THR A 35 -9.43 2.16 -17.03
C THR A 35 -9.63 1.22 -15.83
N GLN A 36 -10.63 1.53 -15.01
CA GLN A 36 -11.10 0.68 -13.93
C GLN A 36 -12.37 -0.06 -14.42
N TYR A 37 -12.43 -1.38 -14.26
CA TYR A 37 -13.56 -2.20 -14.70
C TYR A 37 -14.32 -2.74 -13.50
N PHE A 38 -15.64 -2.63 -13.52
CA PHE A 38 -16.56 -3.08 -12.47
C PHE A 38 -17.62 -4.02 -13.05
N PRO A 39 -17.27 -5.26 -13.48
CA PRO A 39 -18.16 -6.13 -14.25
C PRO A 39 -19.39 -6.61 -13.47
N LYS A 40 -19.29 -6.71 -12.13
CA LYS A 40 -20.38 -7.09 -11.24
C LYS A 40 -20.22 -6.35 -9.90
N PRO A 41 -21.27 -6.25 -9.07
CA PRO A 41 -21.15 -5.70 -7.71
C PRO A 41 -20.03 -6.41 -6.92
N GLY A 42 -19.10 -5.63 -6.38
CA GLY A 42 -17.95 -6.12 -5.62
C GLY A 42 -16.78 -6.68 -6.46
N TRP A 43 -16.89 -6.69 -7.78
CA TRP A 43 -15.80 -7.07 -8.68
C TRP A 43 -15.05 -5.84 -9.15
N VAL A 44 -13.72 -5.92 -9.11
CA VAL A 44 -12.83 -4.85 -9.57
C VAL A 44 -11.72 -5.45 -10.41
N GLU A 45 -11.57 -4.99 -11.63
CA GLU A 45 -10.60 -5.52 -12.59
C GLU A 45 -9.83 -4.42 -13.28
N HIS A 46 -8.59 -4.75 -13.68
CA HIS A 46 -7.78 -3.93 -14.58
C HIS A 46 -7.37 -4.75 -15.81
N ASN A 47 -7.19 -4.09 -16.94
CA ASN A 47 -6.56 -4.72 -18.09
C ASN A 47 -5.02 -4.67 -17.93
N PRO A 48 -4.31 -5.83 -17.84
CA PRO A 48 -2.86 -5.81 -17.65
C PRO A 48 -2.11 -5.15 -18.81
N ASN A 49 -2.65 -5.18 -20.02
CA ASN A 49 -2.06 -4.51 -21.18
C ASN A 49 -2.20 -2.98 -21.09
N GLU A 50 -3.29 -2.47 -20.48
CA GLU A 50 -3.41 -1.03 -20.19
C GLU A 50 -2.44 -0.60 -19.08
N ILE A 51 -2.23 -1.43 -18.03
CA ILE A 51 -1.21 -1.20 -17.01
C ILE A 51 0.16 -1.07 -17.68
N TRP A 52 0.54 -2.00 -18.54
CA TRP A 52 1.81 -1.94 -19.25
C TRP A 52 1.92 -0.75 -20.19
N SER A 53 0.92 -0.49 -21.02
CA SER A 53 0.97 0.59 -22.01
C SER A 53 0.99 1.98 -21.35
N SER A 54 0.26 2.17 -20.27
CA SER A 54 0.32 3.41 -19.48
C SER A 54 1.68 3.58 -18.81
N GLN A 55 2.25 2.50 -18.22
CA GLN A 55 3.57 2.55 -17.60
C GLN A 55 4.66 2.84 -18.65
N ALA A 56 4.63 2.20 -19.80
CA ALA A 56 5.56 2.46 -20.91
C ALA A 56 5.46 3.92 -21.41
N SER A 57 4.24 4.45 -21.49
CA SER A 57 4.00 5.84 -21.90
C SER A 57 4.64 6.83 -20.92
N VAL A 58 4.41 6.67 -19.61
CA VAL A 58 4.97 7.60 -18.60
C VAL A 58 6.48 7.46 -18.45
N ILE A 59 7.06 6.27 -18.68
CA ILE A 59 8.52 6.11 -18.77
C ILE A 59 9.07 6.98 -19.91
N ALA A 60 8.53 6.81 -21.12
CA ALA A 60 9.00 7.56 -22.27
C ALA A 60 8.84 9.08 -22.08
N GLU A 61 7.71 9.51 -21.52
CA GLU A 61 7.45 10.92 -21.21
C GLU A 61 8.43 11.48 -20.19
N SER A 62 8.68 10.76 -19.07
CA SER A 62 9.54 11.24 -17.99
C SER A 62 11.01 11.39 -18.41
N ILE A 63 11.52 10.45 -19.22
CA ILE A 63 12.92 10.52 -19.72
C ILE A 63 13.08 11.59 -20.81
N SER A 64 12.08 11.72 -21.69
CA SER A 64 12.07 12.74 -22.76
C SER A 64 11.97 14.17 -22.19
N ALA A 65 11.23 14.36 -21.09
CA ALA A 65 11.03 15.68 -20.49
C ALA A 65 12.32 16.36 -20.03
N ILE A 66 13.38 15.60 -19.76
CA ILE A 66 14.71 16.10 -19.34
C ILE A 66 15.85 15.66 -20.28
N ASP A 67 15.49 15.18 -21.47
CA ASP A 67 16.42 14.80 -22.55
C ASP A 67 17.51 13.80 -22.11
N ILE A 68 17.10 12.71 -21.45
CA ILE A 68 17.99 11.62 -21.00
C ILE A 68 17.65 10.30 -21.70
N ASN A 69 18.53 9.33 -21.60
CA ASN A 69 18.34 7.97 -22.11
C ASN A 69 18.88 6.92 -21.11
N GLY A 70 18.85 5.64 -21.51
CA GLY A 70 19.29 4.54 -20.63
C GLY A 70 20.72 4.62 -20.14
N LEU A 71 21.64 5.34 -20.83
CA LEU A 71 23.02 5.54 -20.36
C LEU A 71 23.10 6.45 -19.15
N ASP A 72 22.15 7.35 -18.96
CA ASP A 72 22.11 8.28 -17.84
C ASP A 72 21.46 7.65 -16.59
N ILE A 73 20.68 6.55 -16.75
CA ILE A 73 19.93 5.89 -15.68
C ILE A 73 20.79 4.77 -15.06
N ALA A 74 21.01 4.84 -13.75
CA ALA A 74 21.78 3.86 -13.00
C ALA A 74 20.99 2.58 -12.74
N GLY A 75 19.69 2.70 -12.44
CA GLY A 75 18.80 1.58 -12.17
C GLY A 75 17.33 1.98 -12.18
N ILE A 76 16.48 0.98 -12.25
CA ILE A 76 15.03 1.12 -12.17
C ILE A 76 14.52 0.50 -10.88
N GLY A 77 13.77 1.28 -10.10
CA GLY A 77 12.99 0.80 -8.96
C GLY A 77 11.52 0.66 -9.34
N ILE A 78 10.90 -0.43 -8.94
CA ILE A 78 9.48 -0.70 -9.18
C ILE A 78 8.76 -0.75 -7.83
N THR A 79 7.70 0.02 -7.72
CA THR A 79 6.71 -0.11 -6.64
C THR A 79 5.32 -0.24 -7.24
N ASN A 80 4.44 -0.96 -6.57
CA ASN A 80 3.17 -1.34 -7.15
C ASN A 80 2.07 -1.50 -6.12
N GLN A 81 0.82 -1.29 -6.56
CA GLN A 81 -0.34 -1.79 -5.85
C GLN A 81 -0.18 -3.28 -5.58
N ARG A 82 -0.29 -3.68 -4.31
CA ARG A 82 -0.06 -5.06 -3.90
C ARG A 82 -1.27 -5.95 -4.20
N GLU A 83 -1.12 -7.24 -4.09
CA GLU A 83 -2.15 -8.31 -4.15
C GLU A 83 -2.93 -8.39 -5.47
N THR A 84 -2.90 -7.37 -6.31
CA THR A 84 -3.53 -7.41 -7.64
C THR A 84 -2.93 -8.53 -8.46
N THR A 85 -3.78 -9.44 -8.92
CA THR A 85 -3.40 -10.76 -9.43
C THR A 85 -3.49 -10.82 -10.94
N ILE A 86 -2.39 -11.14 -11.60
CA ILE A 86 -2.30 -11.31 -13.05
C ILE A 86 -1.85 -12.73 -13.37
N VAL A 87 -2.52 -13.38 -14.31
CA VAL A 87 -2.10 -14.69 -14.87
C VAL A 87 -1.99 -14.55 -16.37
N TRP A 88 -0.85 -14.97 -16.92
CA TRP A 88 -0.59 -14.90 -18.36
C TRP A 88 0.00 -16.19 -18.90
N ASP A 89 -0.12 -16.36 -20.19
CA ASP A 89 0.36 -17.52 -20.93
C ASP A 89 1.76 -17.26 -21.48
N VAL A 90 2.69 -18.20 -21.28
CA VAL A 90 4.09 -18.05 -21.70
C VAL A 90 4.29 -18.14 -23.21
N ASP A 91 3.41 -18.86 -23.92
CA ASP A 91 3.54 -19.06 -25.36
C ASP A 91 3.02 -17.85 -26.15
N THR A 92 2.00 -17.15 -25.62
CA THR A 92 1.40 -15.98 -26.25
C THR A 92 1.85 -14.67 -25.64
N GLU A 93 2.42 -14.70 -24.43
CA GLU A 93 2.76 -13.55 -23.58
C GLU A 93 1.55 -12.66 -23.21
N GLU A 94 0.33 -13.17 -23.41
CA GLU A 94 -0.92 -12.45 -23.16
C GLU A 94 -1.57 -12.88 -21.85
N PRO A 95 -2.19 -11.93 -21.10
CA PRO A 95 -3.01 -12.27 -19.95
C PRO A 95 -4.21 -13.13 -20.36
N ILE A 96 -4.47 -14.20 -19.59
CA ILE A 96 -5.62 -15.10 -19.85
C ILE A 96 -6.93 -14.55 -19.29
N TYR A 97 -6.85 -13.54 -18.43
CA TYR A 97 -7.97 -12.83 -17.81
C TYR A 97 -7.53 -11.43 -17.39
N ASN A 98 -8.47 -10.52 -17.13
CA ASN A 98 -8.17 -9.24 -16.51
C ASN A 98 -7.50 -9.44 -15.15
N ALA A 99 -6.64 -8.50 -14.74
CA ALA A 99 -6.07 -8.48 -13.40
C ALA A 99 -7.19 -8.33 -12.36
N ILE A 100 -7.25 -9.24 -11.39
CA ILE A 100 -8.20 -9.14 -10.28
C ILE A 100 -7.56 -8.27 -9.21
N VAL A 101 -8.19 -7.10 -8.96
CA VAL A 101 -7.63 -6.05 -8.10
C VAL A 101 -7.74 -6.42 -6.62
N TRP A 102 -6.87 -5.88 -5.78
CA TRP A 102 -6.86 -6.08 -4.33
C TRP A 102 -8.19 -5.74 -3.65
N GLN A 103 -9.00 -4.83 -4.22
CA GLN A 103 -10.31 -4.42 -3.72
C GLN A 103 -11.43 -5.42 -4.05
N ASP A 104 -11.18 -6.36 -4.96
CA ASP A 104 -12.18 -7.32 -5.46
C ASP A 104 -12.64 -8.28 -4.36
N ARG A 105 -13.93 -8.58 -4.34
CA ARG A 105 -14.57 -9.41 -3.31
C ARG A 105 -15.14 -10.72 -3.83
N ARG A 106 -14.89 -11.08 -5.10
CA ARG A 106 -15.46 -12.30 -5.71
C ARG A 106 -15.09 -13.61 -5.03
N THR A 107 -14.00 -13.64 -4.28
CA THR A 107 -13.52 -14.81 -3.55
C THR A 107 -13.91 -14.81 -2.07
N ALA A 108 -14.77 -13.88 -1.61
CA ALA A 108 -15.15 -13.74 -0.21
C ALA A 108 -15.81 -15.03 0.34
N ASP A 109 -16.73 -15.65 -0.40
CA ASP A 109 -17.39 -16.88 0.00
C ASP A 109 -16.40 -18.04 0.19
N TYR A 110 -15.37 -18.11 -0.67
CA TYR A 110 -14.31 -19.09 -0.52
C TYR A 110 -13.45 -18.82 0.73
N CYS A 111 -13.16 -17.57 1.02
CA CYS A 111 -12.48 -17.20 2.27
C CYS A 111 -13.29 -17.61 3.50
N ASP A 112 -14.61 -17.43 3.49
CA ASP A 112 -15.48 -17.83 4.60
C ASP A 112 -15.53 -19.35 4.77
N LYS A 113 -15.49 -20.11 3.66
CA LYS A 113 -15.32 -21.57 3.71
C LYS A 113 -14.00 -21.97 4.39
N LEU A 114 -12.87 -21.37 4.03
CA LEU A 114 -11.56 -21.65 4.66
C LEU A 114 -11.57 -21.35 6.17
N LYS A 115 -12.24 -20.25 6.57
CA LYS A 115 -12.41 -19.93 8.00
C LYS A 115 -13.24 -21.00 8.72
N ALA A 116 -14.35 -21.44 8.11
CA ALA A 116 -15.22 -22.49 8.67
C ALA A 116 -14.49 -23.85 8.79
N GLU A 117 -13.53 -24.14 7.91
CA GLU A 117 -12.66 -25.32 7.98
C GLU A 117 -11.57 -25.22 9.06
N GLY A 118 -11.51 -24.12 9.84
CA GLY A 118 -10.57 -23.95 10.96
C GLY A 118 -9.15 -23.57 10.56
N LEU A 119 -8.95 -22.99 9.37
CA LEU A 119 -7.61 -22.68 8.82
C LEU A 119 -7.04 -21.32 9.24
N ILE A 120 -7.77 -20.56 10.08
CA ILE A 120 -7.41 -19.20 10.47
C ILE A 120 -5.99 -19.16 11.08
N ASP A 121 -5.73 -19.97 12.08
CA ASP A 121 -4.45 -19.97 12.78
C ASP A 121 -3.31 -20.47 11.89
N THR A 122 -3.53 -21.54 11.13
CA THR A 122 -2.53 -22.08 10.21
C THR A 122 -2.07 -21.07 9.18
N ILE A 123 -3.01 -20.36 8.54
CA ILE A 123 -2.68 -19.35 7.55
C ILE A 123 -1.97 -18.17 8.22
N ARG A 124 -2.47 -17.71 9.36
CA ARG A 124 -1.88 -16.61 10.12
C ARG A 124 -0.45 -16.89 10.57
N GLU A 125 -0.17 -18.08 11.09
CA GLU A 125 1.16 -18.48 11.53
C GLU A 125 2.17 -18.54 10.40
N LYS A 126 1.77 -19.05 9.23
CA LYS A 126 2.65 -19.17 8.08
C LYS A 126 2.87 -17.85 7.36
N THR A 127 1.83 -17.03 7.21
CA THR A 127 1.83 -15.88 6.32
C THR A 127 1.79 -14.52 7.02
N GLY A 128 1.42 -14.48 8.30
CA GLY A 128 1.13 -13.24 9.04
C GLY A 128 -0.19 -12.57 8.65
N LEU A 129 -0.95 -13.17 7.72
CA LEU A 129 -2.17 -12.59 7.14
C LEU A 129 -3.43 -13.21 7.76
N ILE A 130 -4.53 -12.53 7.58
CA ILE A 130 -5.88 -13.08 7.80
C ILE A 130 -6.38 -13.76 6.52
N ILE A 131 -7.42 -14.58 6.62
CA ILE A 131 -8.10 -15.12 5.45
C ILE A 131 -9.06 -14.05 4.91
N ASP A 132 -8.72 -13.46 3.77
CA ASP A 132 -9.55 -12.42 3.13
C ASP A 132 -9.34 -12.43 1.61
N ALA A 133 -10.39 -12.04 0.87
CA ALA A 133 -10.36 -11.86 -0.58
C ALA A 133 -9.34 -10.81 -1.05
N TYR A 134 -8.82 -10.01 -0.14
CA TYR A 134 -7.78 -9.02 -0.36
C TYR A 134 -6.52 -9.65 -1.00
N PHE A 135 -6.08 -10.82 -0.52
CA PHE A 135 -4.81 -11.45 -0.89
C PHE A 135 -4.87 -12.27 -2.18
N SER A 136 -3.73 -12.49 -2.84
CA SER A 136 -3.66 -13.03 -4.20
C SER A 136 -4.08 -14.49 -4.34
N GLY A 137 -3.80 -15.35 -3.34
CA GLY A 137 -3.95 -16.80 -3.47
C GLY A 137 -5.35 -17.25 -3.90
N THR A 138 -6.41 -16.70 -3.29
CA THR A 138 -7.79 -17.06 -3.64
C THR A 138 -8.19 -16.56 -5.03
N LYS A 139 -7.61 -15.44 -5.51
CA LYS A 139 -7.83 -14.90 -6.86
C LYS A 139 -7.16 -15.76 -7.92
N ILE A 140 -5.95 -16.27 -7.66
CA ILE A 140 -5.29 -17.23 -8.56
C ILE A 140 -6.15 -18.48 -8.70
N LYS A 141 -6.58 -19.06 -7.58
CA LYS A 141 -7.49 -20.21 -7.59
C LYS A 141 -8.74 -19.93 -8.40
N TRP A 142 -9.37 -18.78 -8.19
CA TRP A 142 -10.57 -18.40 -8.94
C TRP A 142 -10.32 -18.35 -10.45
N ILE A 143 -9.21 -17.78 -10.90
CA ILE A 143 -8.84 -17.73 -12.33
C ILE A 143 -8.68 -19.16 -12.88
N LEU A 144 -7.96 -20.02 -12.16
CA LEU A 144 -7.73 -21.41 -12.59
C LEU A 144 -9.02 -22.23 -12.68
N ASP A 145 -10.00 -21.96 -11.80
CA ASP A 145 -11.25 -22.72 -11.75
C ASP A 145 -12.32 -22.15 -12.70
N ASN A 146 -12.24 -20.89 -13.11
CA ASN A 146 -13.30 -20.22 -13.86
C ASN A 146 -12.93 -19.82 -15.28
N VAL A 147 -11.64 -19.72 -15.62
CA VAL A 147 -11.22 -19.43 -16.99
C VAL A 147 -11.03 -20.73 -17.76
N PRO A 148 -11.74 -20.93 -18.89
CA PRO A 148 -11.70 -22.17 -19.65
C PRO A 148 -10.27 -22.56 -20.05
N GLY A 149 -9.85 -23.79 -19.73
CA GLY A 149 -8.54 -24.35 -20.06
C GLY A 149 -7.39 -23.85 -19.18
N ALA A 150 -7.62 -22.90 -18.25
CA ALA A 150 -6.56 -22.34 -17.41
C ALA A 150 -5.90 -23.40 -16.53
N ARG A 151 -6.70 -24.24 -15.86
CA ARG A 151 -6.18 -25.32 -14.99
C ARG A 151 -5.25 -26.27 -15.76
N GLN A 152 -5.68 -26.77 -16.90
CA GLN A 152 -4.88 -27.67 -17.72
C GLN A 152 -3.58 -27.01 -18.18
N ARG A 153 -3.61 -25.75 -18.61
CA ARG A 153 -2.41 -25.03 -19.03
C ARG A 153 -1.45 -24.75 -17.87
N ALA A 154 -1.97 -24.48 -16.67
CA ALA A 154 -1.18 -24.33 -15.47
C ALA A 154 -0.42 -25.61 -15.09
N GLU A 155 -1.11 -26.77 -15.12
CA GLU A 155 -0.50 -28.08 -14.88
C GLU A 155 0.57 -28.44 -15.91
N GLN A 156 0.43 -27.96 -17.14
CA GLN A 156 1.43 -28.10 -18.21
C GLN A 156 2.62 -27.12 -18.04
N GLY A 157 2.63 -26.25 -17.02
CA GLY A 157 3.66 -25.26 -16.81
C GLY A 157 3.63 -24.09 -17.81
N LYS A 158 2.50 -23.89 -18.51
CA LYS A 158 2.31 -22.88 -19.57
C LYS A 158 1.78 -21.54 -19.06
N LEU A 159 1.42 -21.45 -17.79
CA LEU A 159 0.97 -20.20 -17.19
C LEU A 159 2.00 -19.65 -16.20
N ARG A 160 1.99 -18.33 -16.08
CA ARG A 160 2.71 -17.60 -15.04
C ARG A 160 1.72 -16.77 -14.24
N PHE A 161 2.01 -16.65 -12.95
CA PHE A 161 1.35 -15.71 -12.04
C PHE A 161 2.34 -14.63 -11.64
N GLY A 162 1.84 -13.44 -11.41
CA GLY A 162 2.53 -12.36 -10.72
C GLY A 162 1.56 -11.33 -10.16
N ASN A 163 2.05 -10.55 -9.19
CA ASN A 163 1.46 -9.26 -8.94
C ASN A 163 1.95 -8.28 -10.02
N VAL A 164 1.63 -7.02 -9.88
CA VAL A 164 1.96 -6.03 -10.93
C VAL A 164 3.47 -5.88 -11.13
N ASP A 165 4.27 -6.01 -10.08
CA ASP A 165 5.74 -6.02 -10.16
C ASP A 165 6.26 -7.06 -11.14
N SER A 166 5.85 -8.33 -10.96
CA SER A 166 6.27 -9.43 -11.83
C SER A 166 5.83 -9.22 -13.28
N TRP A 167 4.63 -8.67 -13.49
CA TRP A 167 4.13 -8.33 -14.82
C TRP A 167 4.98 -7.25 -15.48
N LEU A 168 5.33 -6.18 -14.75
CA LEU A 168 6.17 -5.11 -15.27
C LEU A 168 7.59 -5.61 -15.59
N VAL A 169 8.18 -6.43 -14.70
CA VAL A 169 9.50 -7.04 -14.97
C VAL A 169 9.44 -7.92 -16.22
N TRP A 170 8.42 -8.79 -16.34
CA TRP A 170 8.22 -9.62 -17.52
C TRP A 170 8.16 -8.80 -18.81
N ARG A 171 7.37 -7.73 -18.82
CA ARG A 171 7.24 -6.85 -19.98
C ARG A 171 8.50 -6.04 -20.29
N LEU A 172 9.19 -5.53 -19.27
CA LEU A 172 10.45 -4.80 -19.42
C LEU A 172 11.59 -5.68 -19.95
N THR A 173 11.60 -6.96 -19.60
CA THR A 173 12.63 -7.93 -20.00
C THR A 173 12.23 -8.79 -21.20
N ARG A 174 11.07 -8.53 -21.82
CA ARG A 174 10.50 -9.34 -22.91
C ARG A 174 10.44 -10.84 -22.60
N GLY A 175 9.94 -11.17 -21.42
CA GLY A 175 9.73 -12.55 -21.01
C GLY A 175 10.97 -13.28 -20.49
N GLU A 176 12.12 -12.64 -20.39
CA GLU A 176 13.35 -13.31 -19.91
C GLU A 176 13.35 -13.51 -18.39
N VAL A 177 12.70 -12.65 -17.61
CA VAL A 177 12.76 -12.67 -16.16
C VAL A 177 11.36 -12.75 -15.54
N HIS A 178 11.16 -13.76 -14.69
CA HIS A 178 9.92 -13.99 -13.93
C HIS A 178 10.24 -13.99 -12.44
N VAL A 179 10.19 -12.84 -11.80
CA VAL A 179 10.54 -12.65 -10.39
C VAL A 179 9.50 -11.78 -9.67
N THR A 180 9.49 -11.87 -8.37
CA THR A 180 8.86 -10.94 -7.43
C THR A 180 9.82 -10.71 -6.26
N ASP A 181 9.55 -9.68 -5.44
CA ASP A 181 10.30 -9.52 -4.21
C ASP A 181 9.57 -10.11 -2.99
N VAL A 182 10.28 -10.22 -1.87
CA VAL A 182 9.73 -10.77 -0.61
C VAL A 182 8.53 -9.98 -0.10
N THR A 183 8.43 -8.65 -0.38
CA THR A 183 7.34 -7.81 0.11
C THR A 183 6.04 -8.13 -0.63
N ASN A 184 6.08 -8.24 -1.96
CA ASN A 184 4.94 -8.65 -2.78
C ASN A 184 4.58 -10.13 -2.52
N ALA A 185 5.57 -11.03 -2.44
CA ALA A 185 5.34 -12.43 -2.12
C ALA A 185 4.60 -12.62 -0.79
N SER A 186 4.95 -11.83 0.24
CA SER A 186 4.30 -11.88 1.55
C SER A 186 2.82 -11.49 1.55
N ARG A 187 2.31 -10.92 0.44
CA ARG A 187 0.90 -10.49 0.29
C ARG A 187 0.05 -11.49 -0.49
N THR A 188 0.59 -12.66 -0.79
CA THR A 188 -0.10 -13.63 -1.64
C THR A 188 -0.96 -14.64 -0.89
N MET A 189 -0.78 -14.80 0.41
CA MET A 189 -1.33 -15.90 1.21
C MET A 189 -0.80 -17.29 0.79
N LEU A 190 0.33 -17.30 0.07
CA LEU A 190 1.02 -18.50 -0.41
C LEU A 190 2.47 -18.59 0.10
N PHE A 191 3.00 -17.44 0.57
CA PHE A 191 4.39 -17.31 0.97
C PHE A 191 4.54 -17.42 2.48
N ASN A 192 5.43 -18.29 2.93
CA ASN A 192 5.72 -18.45 4.35
C ASN A 192 6.77 -17.42 4.78
N ILE A 193 6.35 -16.44 5.58
CA ILE A 193 7.22 -15.34 6.02
C ILE A 193 8.31 -15.77 6.99
N ASN A 194 8.21 -16.97 7.59
CA ASN A 194 9.21 -17.50 8.52
C ASN A 194 10.33 -18.25 7.78
N THR A 195 9.99 -18.97 6.69
CA THR A 195 10.95 -19.75 5.90
C THR A 195 11.42 -19.02 4.65
N LEU A 196 10.77 -17.90 4.28
CA LEU A 196 11.01 -17.12 3.06
C LEU A 196 10.89 -17.94 1.78
N LYS A 197 9.88 -18.81 1.73
CA LYS A 197 9.61 -19.71 0.58
C LYS A 197 8.11 -19.79 0.31
N TRP A 198 7.76 -20.12 -0.92
CA TRP A 198 6.43 -20.55 -1.26
C TRP A 198 6.10 -21.79 -0.42
N ASP A 199 4.94 -21.76 0.28
CA ASP A 199 4.57 -22.81 1.23
C ASP A 199 3.81 -23.94 0.50
N ALA A 200 4.37 -25.14 0.52
CA ALA A 200 3.81 -26.30 -0.19
C ALA A 200 2.40 -26.67 0.29
N ASP A 201 2.11 -26.52 1.58
CA ASP A 201 0.79 -26.85 2.13
C ASP A 201 -0.25 -25.83 1.68
N LEU A 202 0.10 -24.53 1.65
CA LEU A 202 -0.79 -23.46 1.16
C LEU A 202 -1.03 -23.61 -0.35
N LEU A 203 0.00 -23.96 -1.13
CA LEU A 203 -0.15 -24.25 -2.56
C LEU A 203 -1.08 -25.44 -2.80
N LYS A 204 -0.92 -26.50 -2.04
CA LYS A 204 -1.80 -27.67 -2.09
C LYS A 204 -3.23 -27.34 -1.67
N LEU A 205 -3.40 -26.55 -0.60
CA LEU A 205 -4.72 -26.12 -0.10
C LEU A 205 -5.50 -25.35 -1.17
N LEU A 206 -4.83 -24.44 -1.87
CA LEU A 206 -5.45 -23.62 -2.91
C LEU A 206 -5.36 -24.24 -4.31
N ASP A 207 -4.76 -25.43 -4.42
CA ASP A 207 -4.58 -26.16 -5.67
C ASP A 207 -3.90 -25.31 -6.77
N ILE A 208 -2.75 -24.71 -6.42
CA ILE A 208 -1.96 -23.83 -7.29
C ILE A 208 -0.65 -24.53 -7.64
N PRO A 209 -0.36 -24.79 -8.94
CA PRO A 209 0.90 -25.36 -9.38
C PRO A 209 2.09 -24.43 -9.10
N VAL A 210 3.13 -24.94 -8.47
CA VAL A 210 4.34 -24.15 -8.15
C VAL A 210 5.04 -23.59 -9.39
N SER A 211 4.88 -24.23 -10.55
CA SER A 211 5.45 -23.79 -11.83
C SER A 211 4.93 -22.43 -12.32
N MET A 212 3.79 -21.98 -11.77
CA MET A 212 3.23 -20.65 -12.09
C MET A 212 3.90 -19.51 -11.33
N LEU A 213 4.59 -19.80 -10.21
CA LEU A 213 5.02 -18.80 -9.28
C LEU A 213 6.36 -18.19 -9.69
N PRO A 214 6.56 -16.85 -9.48
CA PRO A 214 7.83 -16.20 -9.74
C PRO A 214 8.90 -16.63 -8.73
N GLU A 215 10.17 -16.51 -9.13
CA GLU A 215 11.28 -16.60 -8.19
C GLU A 215 11.23 -15.41 -7.22
N VAL A 216 11.36 -15.71 -5.92
CA VAL A 216 11.32 -14.66 -4.89
C VAL A 216 12.70 -14.13 -4.60
N LYS A 217 12.89 -12.83 -4.73
CA LYS A 217 14.16 -12.11 -4.62
C LYS A 217 14.18 -11.13 -3.43
N SER A 218 15.35 -10.59 -3.13
CA SER A 218 15.50 -9.42 -2.25
C SER A 218 14.76 -8.21 -2.82
N SER A 219 14.42 -7.23 -1.98
CA SER A 219 13.83 -5.97 -2.44
C SER A 219 14.85 -5.05 -3.12
N SER A 220 16.14 -5.32 -2.93
CA SER A 220 17.27 -4.55 -3.48
C SER A 220 18.33 -5.51 -4.01
N GLU A 221 18.24 -5.85 -5.30
CA GLU A 221 19.22 -6.61 -6.08
C GLU A 221 18.96 -6.40 -7.58
N VAL A 222 19.94 -6.70 -8.42
CA VAL A 222 19.74 -6.63 -9.88
C VAL A 222 19.02 -7.89 -10.35
N TYR A 223 17.77 -7.74 -10.80
CA TYR A 223 16.91 -8.84 -11.25
C TYR A 223 17.12 -9.19 -12.73
N GLY A 224 17.53 -8.22 -13.53
CA GLY A 224 17.74 -8.32 -14.96
C GLY A 224 17.89 -6.95 -15.58
N HIS A 225 17.92 -6.89 -16.90
CA HIS A 225 18.07 -5.66 -17.66
C HIS A 225 16.91 -5.48 -18.63
N THR A 226 16.54 -4.22 -18.87
CA THR A 226 15.48 -3.91 -19.84
C THR A 226 15.87 -4.31 -21.24
N LYS A 227 14.93 -4.90 -21.99
CA LYS A 227 15.08 -5.27 -23.40
C LYS A 227 14.19 -4.44 -24.34
N THR A 228 13.45 -3.49 -23.77
CA THR A 228 12.55 -2.63 -24.55
C THR A 228 13.31 -1.51 -25.26
N THR A 229 12.76 -1.02 -26.34
CA THR A 229 13.34 0.10 -27.11
C THR A 229 13.13 1.46 -26.44
N ILE A 230 12.34 1.53 -25.37
CA ILE A 230 12.00 2.78 -24.66
C ILE A 230 13.24 3.53 -24.19
N PHE A 231 14.27 2.79 -23.73
CA PHE A 231 15.46 3.36 -23.14
C PHE A 231 16.63 3.56 -24.10
N ALA A 232 16.52 3.09 -25.35
CA ALA A 232 17.59 2.98 -26.35
C ALA A 232 18.81 2.11 -25.90
N HIS A 233 19.02 1.91 -24.60
CA HIS A 233 20.07 1.09 -23.99
C HIS A 233 19.49 0.25 -22.85
N GLU A 234 20.15 -0.87 -22.53
CA GLU A 234 19.73 -1.71 -21.40
C GLU A 234 19.97 -0.98 -20.06
N VAL A 235 18.96 -1.03 -19.18
CA VAL A 235 18.99 -0.46 -17.83
C VAL A 235 18.72 -1.57 -16.83
N PRO A 236 19.50 -1.72 -15.74
CA PRO A 236 19.23 -2.70 -14.72
C PRO A 236 17.91 -2.41 -13.96
N ILE A 237 17.10 -3.43 -13.78
CA ILE A 237 15.96 -3.42 -12.86
C ILE A 237 16.49 -3.91 -11.53
N SER A 238 16.48 -3.05 -10.51
CA SER A 238 17.32 -3.30 -9.32
C SER A 238 16.66 -3.00 -7.97
N GLY A 239 15.39 -2.59 -7.96
CA GLY A 239 14.60 -2.41 -6.75
C GLY A 239 13.15 -2.82 -7.00
N ILE A 240 12.57 -3.63 -6.11
CA ILE A 240 11.14 -3.97 -6.13
C ILE A 240 10.62 -3.94 -4.70
N ALA A 241 9.50 -3.26 -4.49
CA ALA A 241 8.74 -3.35 -3.23
C ALA A 241 7.28 -3.01 -3.46
N GLY A 242 6.37 -3.65 -2.71
CA GLY A 242 4.99 -3.22 -2.62
C GLY A 242 4.87 -1.76 -2.16
N ASP A 243 3.83 -1.07 -2.60
CA ASP A 243 3.67 0.38 -2.41
C ASP A 243 3.83 0.84 -0.96
N GLN A 244 3.25 0.11 -0.02
CA GLN A 244 3.29 0.49 1.39
C GLN A 244 4.65 0.21 2.03
N GLN A 245 5.32 -0.87 1.61
CA GLN A 245 6.68 -1.19 2.02
C GLN A 245 7.70 -0.20 1.44
N ALA A 246 7.54 0.16 0.17
CA ALA A 246 8.34 1.20 -0.45
C ALA A 246 8.17 2.55 0.27
N ALA A 247 6.93 2.94 0.61
CA ALA A 247 6.66 4.14 1.40
C ALA A 247 7.30 4.09 2.80
N LEU A 248 7.27 2.94 3.48
CA LEU A 248 7.92 2.75 4.78
C LEU A 248 9.44 2.98 4.67
N PHE A 249 10.06 2.42 3.62
CA PHE A 249 11.48 2.58 3.35
C PHE A 249 11.81 4.03 2.94
N GLY A 250 11.04 4.63 2.04
CA GLY A 250 11.21 6.03 1.59
C GLY A 250 11.02 7.07 2.69
N GLN A 251 10.22 6.75 3.70
CA GLN A 251 10.09 7.53 4.93
C GLN A 251 11.27 7.34 5.90
N MET A 252 12.28 6.55 5.53
CA MET A 252 13.37 6.22 6.45
C MET A 252 12.88 5.64 7.79
N CYS A 253 11.83 4.81 7.75
CA CYS A 253 11.37 4.05 8.90
C CYS A 253 12.17 2.75 9.03
N ILE A 254 13.50 2.84 9.02
CA ILE A 254 14.42 1.71 8.96
C ILE A 254 14.80 1.13 10.32
N GLU A 255 14.52 1.84 11.40
CA GLU A 255 14.74 1.35 12.75
C GLU A 255 13.49 0.67 13.31
N PRO A 256 13.65 -0.37 14.16
CA PRO A 256 12.50 -0.98 14.84
C PRO A 256 11.73 0.04 15.69
N GLY A 257 10.39 0.00 15.60
CA GLY A 257 9.50 0.97 16.25
C GLY A 257 9.19 2.21 15.40
N ALA A 258 9.89 2.44 14.30
CA ALA A 258 9.57 3.52 13.38
C ALA A 258 8.26 3.22 12.65
N ILE A 259 7.37 4.21 12.62
CA ILE A 259 6.02 4.09 12.09
C ILE A 259 5.72 5.17 11.06
N LYS A 260 5.00 4.81 10.00
CA LYS A 260 4.46 5.77 9.02
C LYS A 260 2.97 5.57 8.81
N ASN A 261 2.30 6.61 8.32
CA ASN A 261 0.95 6.53 7.76
C ASN A 261 0.89 7.25 6.41
N THR A 262 0.46 6.55 5.38
CA THR A 262 0.14 7.13 4.08
C THR A 262 -1.34 7.51 4.05
N TYR A 263 -1.64 8.81 3.98
CA TYR A 263 -3.00 9.37 3.92
C TYR A 263 -3.44 9.54 2.46
N GLY A 264 -3.94 8.47 1.86
CA GLY A 264 -4.50 8.44 0.50
C GLY A 264 -6.02 8.37 0.50
N THR A 265 -6.61 7.70 -0.49
CA THR A 265 -8.04 7.35 -0.56
C THR A 265 -8.46 6.58 0.69
N GLY A 266 -7.69 5.55 1.05
CA GLY A 266 -7.62 4.97 2.39
C GLY A 266 -6.35 5.42 3.10
N CYS A 267 -6.11 4.92 4.32
CA CYS A 267 -4.84 5.11 5.01
C CYS A 267 -4.18 3.77 5.30
N PHE A 268 -2.85 3.76 5.24
CA PHE A 268 -2.06 2.56 5.51
C PHE A 268 -0.97 2.87 6.52
N VAL A 269 -1.18 2.36 7.73
CA VAL A 269 -0.24 2.51 8.82
C VAL A 269 0.70 1.31 8.83
N MET A 270 1.99 1.56 8.81
CA MET A 270 3.00 0.50 8.91
C MET A 270 4.04 0.84 9.98
N LEU A 271 4.40 -0.17 10.75
CA LEU A 271 5.39 -0.08 11.81
C LEU A 271 6.47 -1.14 11.58
N ASN A 272 7.73 -0.71 11.47
CA ASN A 272 8.87 -1.62 11.38
C ASN A 272 9.08 -2.36 12.71
N THR A 273 9.04 -3.68 12.67
CA THR A 273 9.24 -4.54 13.87
C THR A 273 10.67 -5.07 14.02
N GLY A 274 11.55 -4.73 13.06
CA GLY A 274 12.91 -5.25 13.02
C GLY A 274 13.01 -6.63 12.35
N GLU A 275 14.01 -7.40 12.72
CA GLU A 275 14.39 -8.65 12.05
C GLU A 275 13.53 -9.87 12.43
N LYS A 276 12.55 -9.70 13.30
CA LYS A 276 11.65 -10.78 13.73
C LYS A 276 10.18 -10.40 13.45
N PRO A 277 9.39 -11.35 12.92
CA PRO A 277 7.96 -11.12 12.78
C PRO A 277 7.30 -11.01 14.17
N VAL A 278 6.43 -10.03 14.34
CA VAL A 278 5.60 -9.87 15.54
C VAL A 278 4.21 -10.41 15.20
N LYS A 279 3.75 -11.43 15.94
CA LYS A 279 2.38 -11.91 15.83
C LYS A 279 1.44 -10.89 16.48
N SER A 280 0.55 -10.30 15.71
CA SER A 280 -0.41 -9.35 16.26
C SER A 280 -1.51 -10.07 17.05
N GLU A 281 -1.76 -9.63 18.26
CA GLU A 281 -2.92 -10.03 19.08
C GLU A 281 -4.07 -9.01 18.98
N ASN A 282 -3.83 -7.89 18.27
CA ASN A 282 -4.78 -6.80 18.10
C ASN A 282 -5.32 -6.70 16.67
N ASN A 283 -5.44 -7.84 15.95
CA ASN A 283 -6.00 -7.94 14.61
C ASN A 283 -5.29 -7.10 13.52
N LEU A 284 -3.99 -6.88 13.66
CA LEU A 284 -3.16 -6.30 12.61
C LEU A 284 -2.57 -7.41 11.72
N LEU A 285 -2.05 -7.02 10.56
CA LEU A 285 -1.33 -7.92 9.67
C LEU A 285 0.17 -7.88 10.02
N THR A 286 0.84 -9.04 9.94
CA THR A 286 2.29 -9.13 9.93
C THR A 286 2.76 -9.36 8.50
N THR A 287 3.73 -8.60 8.04
CA THR A 287 4.23 -8.67 6.67
C THR A 287 5.73 -8.46 6.63
N ILE A 288 6.36 -8.73 5.49
CA ILE A 288 7.78 -8.40 5.29
C ILE A 288 7.86 -6.94 4.88
N ALA A 289 8.70 -6.15 5.55
CA ALA A 289 8.96 -4.76 5.22
C ALA A 289 9.91 -4.62 4.03
N TRP A 290 11.04 -5.31 4.04
CA TRP A 290 12.01 -5.45 2.94
C TRP A 290 13.05 -6.51 3.27
N LYS A 291 13.81 -6.90 2.24
CA LYS A 291 15.04 -7.67 2.38
C LYS A 291 16.14 -7.00 1.55
N ILE A 292 17.30 -6.78 2.15
CA ILE A 292 18.49 -6.23 1.50
C ILE A 292 19.70 -7.11 1.86
N GLY A 293 20.26 -7.80 0.88
CA GLY A 293 21.26 -8.83 1.14
C GLY A 293 20.68 -9.92 2.05
N ASP A 294 21.36 -10.22 3.16
CA ASP A 294 20.92 -11.22 4.13
C ASP A 294 20.00 -10.65 5.23
N LYS A 295 19.86 -9.32 5.31
CA LYS A 295 19.04 -8.67 6.32
C LYS A 295 17.60 -8.57 5.87
N ILE A 296 16.69 -9.02 6.72
CA ILE A 296 15.24 -8.92 6.52
C ILE A 296 14.63 -8.08 7.63
N ASN A 297 13.67 -7.26 7.28
CA ASN A 297 12.85 -6.52 8.23
C ASN A 297 11.38 -6.89 8.04
N TYR A 298 10.65 -6.96 9.15
CA TYR A 298 9.22 -7.21 9.19
C TYR A 298 8.47 -5.95 9.59
N ALA A 299 7.18 -5.93 9.34
CA ALA A 299 6.31 -4.84 9.75
C ALA A 299 4.95 -5.35 10.24
N LEU A 300 4.36 -4.61 11.17
CA LEU A 300 2.92 -4.64 11.41
C LEU A 300 2.23 -3.68 10.46
N GLU A 301 1.09 -4.07 9.92
CA GLU A 301 0.27 -3.24 9.02
C GLU A 301 -1.17 -3.18 9.52
N GLY A 302 -1.71 -1.95 9.54
CA GLY A 302 -3.13 -1.69 9.70
C GLY A 302 -3.64 -0.83 8.55
N SER A 303 -4.68 -1.33 7.88
CA SER A 303 -5.33 -0.64 6.77
C SER A 303 -6.59 0.09 7.24
N ILE A 304 -6.86 1.25 6.69
CA ILE A 304 -8.07 2.04 6.85
C ILE A 304 -8.67 2.20 5.45
N TYR A 305 -9.87 1.63 5.22
CA TYR A 305 -10.46 1.65 3.88
C TYR A 305 -10.89 3.04 3.45
N VAL A 306 -11.30 3.89 4.38
CA VAL A 306 -11.85 5.22 4.11
C VAL A 306 -11.01 6.28 4.84
N GLY A 307 -10.06 6.85 4.11
CA GLY A 307 -9.27 8.02 4.50
C GLY A 307 -9.76 9.26 3.76
N GLY A 308 -8.98 9.76 2.81
CA GLY A 308 -9.34 10.91 1.97
C GLY A 308 -10.62 10.74 1.16
N SER A 309 -11.09 9.49 0.96
CA SER A 309 -12.37 9.22 0.28
C SER A 309 -13.60 9.76 1.04
N VAL A 310 -13.54 9.94 2.36
CA VAL A 310 -14.63 10.63 3.08
C VAL A 310 -14.73 12.09 2.66
N VAL A 311 -13.60 12.75 2.39
CA VAL A 311 -13.57 14.14 1.88
C VAL A 311 -14.15 14.21 0.47
N GLN A 312 -13.82 13.22 -0.38
CA GLN A 312 -14.42 13.11 -1.71
C GLN A 312 -15.94 12.90 -1.61
N TRP A 313 -16.40 12.06 -0.69
CA TRP A 313 -17.84 11.86 -0.46
C TRP A 313 -18.53 13.14 0.02
N LEU A 314 -17.91 13.95 0.90
CA LEU A 314 -18.43 15.26 1.31
C LEU A 314 -18.53 16.24 0.13
N ARG A 315 -17.59 16.14 -0.83
CA ARG A 315 -17.61 16.94 -2.06
C ARG A 315 -18.69 16.46 -3.04
N ASP A 316 -18.65 15.17 -3.39
CA ASP A 316 -19.43 14.63 -4.52
C ASP A 316 -20.81 14.13 -4.10
N GLY A 317 -20.95 13.61 -2.88
CA GLY A 317 -22.20 13.03 -2.34
C GLY A 317 -23.05 14.06 -1.57
N LEU A 318 -22.43 14.83 -0.68
CA LEU A 318 -23.14 15.84 0.11
C LEU A 318 -23.01 17.26 -0.43
N CYS A 319 -22.10 17.51 -1.39
CA CYS A 319 -21.86 18.83 -1.99
C CYS A 319 -21.56 19.94 -0.96
N CYS A 320 -20.92 19.58 0.16
CA CYS A 320 -20.58 20.51 1.23
C CYS A 320 -19.37 21.41 0.88
N ILE A 321 -18.53 20.96 -0.04
CA ILE A 321 -17.33 21.63 -0.54
C ILE A 321 -17.26 21.46 -2.06
N LYS A 322 -16.55 22.35 -2.74
CA LYS A 322 -16.35 22.29 -4.21
C LYS A 322 -15.07 21.56 -4.60
N SER A 323 -14.07 21.61 -3.74
CA SER A 323 -12.78 20.94 -3.89
C SER A 323 -12.33 20.32 -2.58
N SER A 324 -11.52 19.25 -2.64
CA SER A 324 -11.01 18.61 -1.43
C SER A 324 -10.10 19.52 -0.60
N SER A 325 -9.52 20.56 -1.19
CA SER A 325 -8.69 21.55 -0.48
C SER A 325 -9.49 22.47 0.44
N GLU A 326 -10.79 22.69 0.16
CA GLU A 326 -11.65 23.56 0.99
C GLU A 326 -12.02 22.95 2.33
N ILE A 327 -11.82 21.63 2.51
CA ILE A 327 -12.23 20.92 3.73
C ILE A 327 -11.53 21.48 4.98
N GLU A 328 -10.25 21.86 4.86
CA GLU A 328 -9.47 22.39 5.99
C GLU A 328 -10.04 23.72 6.47
N GLU A 329 -10.32 24.64 5.57
CA GLU A 329 -10.89 25.94 5.88
C GLU A 329 -12.29 25.81 6.49
N LEU A 330 -13.16 24.99 5.90
CA LEU A 330 -14.50 24.72 6.42
C LEU A 330 -14.45 24.11 7.81
N ALA A 331 -13.62 23.09 8.05
CA ALA A 331 -13.48 22.45 9.35
C ALA A 331 -12.84 23.35 10.40
N ALA A 332 -11.93 24.25 10.00
CA ALA A 332 -11.30 25.22 10.89
C ALA A 332 -12.22 26.40 11.27
N SER A 333 -13.36 26.58 10.58
CA SER A 333 -14.33 27.65 10.90
C SER A 333 -15.11 27.40 12.21
N VAL A 334 -14.97 26.20 12.79
CA VAL A 334 -15.52 25.81 14.10
C VAL A 334 -14.39 25.36 15.03
N PRO A 335 -14.51 25.54 16.34
CA PRO A 335 -13.45 25.17 17.29
C PRO A 335 -13.23 23.66 17.36
N ASP A 336 -14.31 22.88 17.29
CA ASP A 336 -14.33 21.43 17.35
C ASP A 336 -15.52 20.85 16.55
N SER A 337 -15.77 19.56 16.65
CA SER A 337 -16.88 18.89 15.96
C SER A 337 -18.26 19.11 16.61
N GLY A 338 -18.36 19.88 17.69
CA GLY A 338 -19.61 20.13 18.42
C GLY A 338 -20.22 18.85 19.04
N GLY A 339 -19.38 17.89 19.42
CA GLY A 339 -19.82 16.59 19.93
C GLY A 339 -20.28 15.61 18.84
N VAL A 340 -20.09 15.93 17.56
CA VAL A 340 -20.38 15.04 16.44
C VAL A 340 -19.20 14.11 16.21
N PHE A 341 -19.50 12.81 16.06
CA PHE A 341 -18.53 11.80 15.63
C PHE A 341 -18.98 11.22 14.30
N PHE A 342 -18.06 11.15 13.34
CA PHE A 342 -18.27 10.51 12.07
C PHE A 342 -17.34 9.29 11.95
N VAL A 343 -17.92 8.09 11.98
CA VAL A 343 -17.21 6.85 11.67
C VAL A 343 -17.33 6.60 10.17
N PRO A 344 -16.27 6.81 9.37
CA PRO A 344 -16.39 6.80 7.92
C PRO A 344 -16.31 5.38 7.34
N ALA A 345 -17.18 4.48 7.78
CA ALA A 345 -17.23 3.09 7.34
C ALA A 345 -18.00 2.93 6.01
N LEU A 346 -17.70 3.76 4.98
CA LEU A 346 -18.44 3.77 3.72
C LEU A 346 -18.36 2.43 2.97
N THR A 347 -17.30 1.67 3.19
CA THR A 347 -17.04 0.33 2.62
C THR A 347 -16.72 -0.72 3.69
N GLY A 348 -17.21 -0.51 4.92
CA GLY A 348 -16.89 -1.31 6.10
C GLY A 348 -15.70 -0.73 6.88
N LEU A 349 -15.37 -1.38 7.99
CA LEU A 349 -14.21 -1.09 8.83
C LEU A 349 -13.15 -2.16 8.63
N ALA A 350 -11.90 -1.74 8.40
CA ALA A 350 -10.74 -2.62 8.33
C ALA A 350 -10.12 -2.84 9.73
N ALA A 351 -8.80 -2.92 9.84
CA ALA A 351 -8.10 -3.10 11.09
C ALA A 351 -8.42 -1.99 12.11
N PRO A 352 -8.55 -2.31 13.39
CA PRO A 352 -8.49 -3.63 14.00
C PRO A 352 -9.86 -4.36 14.06
N TYR A 353 -10.90 -3.80 13.48
CA TYR A 353 -12.30 -4.23 13.65
C TYR A 353 -12.73 -5.34 12.69
N TRP A 354 -12.28 -5.29 11.43
CA TRP A 354 -12.61 -6.23 10.34
C TRP A 354 -14.11 -6.50 10.18
N ASP A 355 -14.91 -5.42 10.21
CA ASP A 355 -16.35 -5.47 10.00
C ASP A 355 -16.73 -4.94 8.60
N GLN A 356 -16.86 -5.86 7.65
CA GLN A 356 -17.24 -5.54 6.27
C GLN A 356 -18.69 -5.08 6.11
N HIS A 357 -19.55 -5.30 7.11
CA HIS A 357 -20.97 -4.93 7.09
C HIS A 357 -21.23 -3.57 7.75
N ALA A 358 -20.29 -3.04 8.51
CA ALA A 358 -20.39 -1.69 9.05
C ALA A 358 -20.61 -0.67 7.93
N ARG A 359 -21.36 0.38 8.21
CA ARG A 359 -21.60 1.48 7.28
C ARG A 359 -21.31 2.81 7.94
N GLY A 360 -21.02 3.84 7.12
CA GLY A 360 -20.76 5.20 7.60
C GLY A 360 -21.83 5.67 8.57
N THR A 361 -21.41 6.12 9.76
CA THR A 361 -22.30 6.50 10.86
C THR A 361 -21.92 7.87 11.37
N ILE A 362 -22.88 8.77 11.51
CA ILE A 362 -22.72 10.08 12.12
C ILE A 362 -23.61 10.12 13.36
N ILE A 363 -23.01 10.41 14.52
CA ILE A 363 -23.73 10.51 15.80
C ILE A 363 -23.43 11.86 16.47
N GLY A 364 -24.27 12.24 17.44
CA GLY A 364 -24.08 13.49 18.18
C GLY A 364 -24.67 14.74 17.50
N ILE A 365 -25.44 14.58 16.42
CA ILE A 365 -26.08 15.70 15.71
C ILE A 365 -27.13 16.34 16.61
N THR A 366 -27.07 17.67 16.71
CA THR A 366 -28.02 18.54 17.41
C THR A 366 -28.58 19.59 16.45
N ARG A 367 -29.52 20.40 16.91
CA ARG A 367 -30.07 21.50 16.11
C ARG A 367 -29.00 22.56 15.73
N GLY A 368 -27.93 22.68 16.52
CA GLY A 368 -26.82 23.60 16.26
C GLY A 368 -25.74 23.05 15.32
N THR A 369 -25.82 21.80 14.93
CA THR A 369 -24.83 21.18 14.06
C THR A 369 -24.91 21.78 12.66
N THR A 370 -23.75 22.18 12.12
CA THR A 370 -23.60 22.75 10.78
C THR A 370 -22.74 21.85 9.89
N THR A 371 -22.66 22.17 8.60
CA THR A 371 -21.74 21.47 7.67
C THR A 371 -20.28 21.54 8.11
N ALA A 372 -19.86 22.62 8.78
CA ALA A 372 -18.51 22.78 9.32
C ALA A 372 -18.22 21.74 10.42
N HIS A 373 -19.18 21.48 11.31
CA HIS A 373 -19.05 20.43 12.32
C HIS A 373 -18.96 19.03 11.70
N ILE A 374 -19.74 18.75 10.63
CA ILE A 374 -19.64 17.48 9.89
C ILE A 374 -18.28 17.34 9.19
N ALA A 375 -17.79 18.43 8.57
CA ALA A 375 -16.48 18.44 7.94
C ALA A 375 -15.35 18.21 8.96
N ARG A 376 -15.46 18.84 10.14
CA ARG A 376 -14.53 18.64 11.24
C ARG A 376 -14.58 17.20 11.75
N ALA A 377 -15.76 16.64 12.01
CA ALA A 377 -15.93 15.26 12.45
C ALA A 377 -15.41 14.24 11.43
N ALA A 378 -15.47 14.54 10.14
CA ALA A 378 -14.91 13.68 9.10
C ALA A 378 -13.38 13.64 9.15
N LEU A 379 -12.70 14.79 9.31
CA LEU A 379 -11.25 14.85 9.50
C LEU A 379 -10.84 14.18 10.81
N ASP A 380 -11.56 14.45 11.90
CA ASP A 380 -11.33 13.83 13.20
C ASP A 380 -11.49 12.28 13.11
N GLY A 381 -12.47 11.79 12.34
CA GLY A 381 -12.70 10.36 12.10
C GLY A 381 -11.55 9.67 11.37
N ILE A 382 -10.88 10.36 10.44
CA ILE A 382 -9.64 9.84 9.80
C ILE A 382 -8.53 9.71 10.87
N ALA A 383 -8.36 10.73 11.70
CA ALA A 383 -7.35 10.73 12.75
C ALA A 383 -7.61 9.66 13.81
N PHE A 384 -8.86 9.44 14.21
CA PHE A 384 -9.24 8.43 15.18
C PHE A 384 -9.00 7.00 14.68
N GLN A 385 -9.30 6.68 13.42
CA GLN A 385 -8.98 5.37 12.86
C GLN A 385 -7.46 5.10 12.90
N THR A 386 -6.64 6.12 12.57
CA THR A 386 -5.18 6.03 12.69
C THR A 386 -4.75 5.84 14.15
N TYR A 387 -5.40 6.53 15.09
CA TYR A 387 -5.15 6.36 16.53
C TYR A 387 -5.41 4.91 16.99
N ASP A 388 -6.52 4.30 16.57
CA ASP A 388 -6.86 2.92 16.94
C ASP A 388 -5.79 1.93 16.47
N ILE A 389 -5.32 2.08 15.21
CA ILE A 389 -4.28 1.23 14.65
C ILE A 389 -2.94 1.46 15.34
N ALA A 390 -2.52 2.71 15.53
CA ALA A 390 -1.26 3.04 16.18
C ALA A 390 -1.21 2.52 17.62
N ARG A 391 -2.34 2.61 18.34
CA ARG A 391 -2.49 2.04 19.68
C ARG A 391 -2.38 0.51 19.68
N ALA A 392 -2.99 -0.16 18.69
CA ALA A 392 -2.87 -1.60 18.53
C ALA A 392 -1.40 -2.00 18.25
N MET A 393 -0.72 -1.26 17.39
CA MET A 393 0.70 -1.47 17.09
C MET A 393 1.60 -1.31 18.31
N ALA A 394 1.40 -0.25 19.09
CA ALA A 394 2.15 -0.02 20.33
C ALA A 394 1.97 -1.17 21.34
N LYS A 395 0.77 -1.72 21.45
CA LYS A 395 0.49 -2.88 22.30
C LYS A 395 1.21 -4.15 21.80
N ASP A 396 1.13 -4.44 20.50
CA ASP A 396 1.77 -5.62 19.92
C ASP A 396 3.30 -5.55 19.99
N MET A 397 3.87 -4.34 19.87
CA MET A 397 5.31 -4.10 20.05
C MET A 397 5.76 -4.11 21.52
N GLY A 398 4.84 -3.92 22.45
CA GLY A 398 5.19 -3.77 23.88
C GLY A 398 6.02 -2.52 24.19
N ALA A 399 6.00 -1.51 23.30
CA ALA A 399 6.78 -0.28 23.41
C ALA A 399 5.95 0.94 22.93
N PRO A 400 6.14 2.12 23.56
CA PRO A 400 5.48 3.34 23.11
C PRO A 400 6.03 3.81 21.77
N LEU A 401 5.16 4.39 20.95
CA LEU A 401 5.55 5.09 19.73
C LEU A 401 6.16 6.46 20.08
N THR A 402 7.13 6.92 19.32
CA THR A 402 7.85 8.19 19.59
C THR A 402 7.48 9.29 18.60
N GLU A 403 7.26 8.93 17.33
CA GLU A 403 6.83 9.84 16.28
C GLU A 403 6.02 9.08 15.23
N LEU A 404 5.17 9.78 14.48
CA LEU A 404 4.49 9.26 13.31
C LEU A 404 4.94 10.04 12.08
N LYS A 405 5.56 9.37 11.12
CA LYS A 405 5.88 9.95 9.81
C LYS A 405 4.68 9.85 8.88
N VAL A 406 4.40 10.92 8.12
CA VAL A 406 3.18 11.00 7.31
C VAL A 406 3.47 11.42 5.88
N ASP A 407 2.72 10.85 4.95
CA ASP A 407 2.73 11.19 3.52
C ASP A 407 1.35 11.00 2.89
N GLY A 408 1.28 11.14 1.57
CA GLY A 408 0.03 11.08 0.81
C GLY A 408 -0.72 12.42 0.80
N GLY A 409 -1.74 12.50 -0.06
CA GLY A 409 -2.41 13.78 -0.37
C GLY A 409 -3.05 14.46 0.83
N ALA A 410 -3.72 13.71 1.71
CA ALA A 410 -4.41 14.28 2.87
C ALA A 410 -3.46 14.68 4.02
N SER A 411 -2.18 14.25 3.99
CA SER A 411 -1.18 14.74 4.95
C SER A 411 -0.85 16.24 4.81
N ARG A 412 -1.25 16.85 3.69
CA ARG A 412 -1.12 18.31 3.49
C ARG A 412 -2.07 19.12 4.35
N ASN A 413 -3.15 18.52 4.84
CA ASN A 413 -4.10 19.18 5.74
C ASN A 413 -3.48 19.33 7.15
N ASN A 414 -3.16 20.56 7.52
CA ASN A 414 -2.46 20.84 8.78
C ASN A 414 -3.37 20.65 10.00
N LEU A 415 -4.66 20.92 9.86
CA LEU A 415 -5.64 20.71 10.94
C LEU A 415 -5.72 19.21 11.29
N LEU A 416 -5.80 18.33 10.28
CA LEU A 416 -5.78 16.90 10.46
C LEU A 416 -4.47 16.44 11.12
N MET A 417 -3.31 16.91 10.64
CA MET A 417 -2.00 16.50 11.17
C MET A 417 -1.80 16.94 12.62
N GLN A 418 -2.23 18.18 12.97
CA GLN A 418 -2.15 18.65 14.35
C GLN A 418 -3.08 17.84 15.27
N TYR A 419 -4.30 17.56 14.81
CA TYR A 419 -5.23 16.74 15.61
C TYR A 419 -4.72 15.31 15.78
N GLN A 420 -4.09 14.74 14.74
CA GLN A 420 -3.43 13.43 14.82
C GLN A 420 -2.32 13.41 15.87
N ALA A 421 -1.48 14.44 15.92
CA ALA A 421 -0.43 14.58 16.93
C ALA A 421 -1.03 14.63 18.34
N ASN A 422 -2.08 15.41 18.54
CA ASN A 422 -2.77 15.57 19.82
C ASN A 422 -3.39 14.24 20.30
N LEU A 423 -4.08 13.50 19.39
CA LEU A 423 -4.68 12.22 19.72
C LEU A 423 -3.67 11.17 20.13
N LEU A 424 -2.55 11.12 19.41
CA LEU A 424 -1.49 10.12 19.67
C LEU A 424 -0.59 10.51 20.84
N GLY A 425 -0.51 11.80 21.19
CA GLY A 425 0.43 12.32 22.18
C GLY A 425 1.89 12.23 21.74
N ILE A 426 2.15 12.13 20.44
CA ILE A 426 3.49 12.03 19.84
C ILE A 426 3.61 13.01 18.67
N LYS A 427 4.85 13.28 18.27
CA LYS A 427 5.12 14.13 17.09
C LYS A 427 4.59 13.48 15.81
N VAL A 428 3.98 14.30 14.96
CA VAL A 428 3.68 13.94 13.56
C VAL A 428 4.64 14.69 12.66
N VAL A 429 5.35 13.98 11.77
CA VAL A 429 6.43 14.54 10.97
C VAL A 429 6.13 14.34 9.49
N ARG A 430 6.04 15.43 8.75
CA ARG A 430 5.83 15.45 7.30
C ARG A 430 7.14 15.79 6.58
N PRO A 431 7.60 14.95 5.62
CA PRO A 431 8.81 15.20 4.86
C PRO A 431 8.56 16.23 3.75
N LYS A 432 9.64 16.84 3.24
CA LYS A 432 9.59 17.74 2.07
C LYS A 432 9.12 17.01 0.81
N ILE A 433 9.59 15.78 0.60
CA ILE A 433 9.19 14.94 -0.53
C ILE A 433 8.09 14.01 -0.04
N THR A 434 6.87 14.24 -0.50
CA THR A 434 5.69 13.43 -0.15
C THR A 434 5.47 12.22 -1.08
N GLU A 435 6.25 12.10 -2.16
CA GLU A 435 6.27 10.95 -3.07
C GLU A 435 7.17 9.82 -2.52
N THR A 436 6.98 9.48 -1.26
CA THR A 436 7.84 8.55 -0.50
C THR A 436 7.77 7.12 -1.03
N THR A 437 6.65 6.72 -1.65
CA THR A 437 6.50 5.42 -2.29
C THR A 437 7.49 5.23 -3.45
N ALA A 438 7.49 6.16 -4.40
CA ALA A 438 8.42 6.13 -5.52
C ALA A 438 9.88 6.31 -5.06
N LEU A 439 10.11 7.19 -4.08
CA LEU A 439 11.43 7.43 -3.51
C LEU A 439 12.00 6.18 -2.84
N GLY A 440 11.16 5.41 -2.12
CA GLY A 440 11.57 4.15 -1.51
C GLY A 440 12.01 3.11 -2.54
N ALA A 441 11.27 2.96 -3.63
CA ALA A 441 11.68 2.08 -4.74
C ALA A 441 12.98 2.57 -5.40
N ALA A 442 13.15 3.89 -5.55
CA ALA A 442 14.38 4.48 -6.06
C ALA A 442 15.57 4.17 -5.13
N TYR A 443 15.42 4.31 -3.83
CA TYR A 443 16.45 4.01 -2.86
C TYR A 443 16.86 2.53 -2.88
N LEU A 444 15.90 1.61 -2.90
CA LEU A 444 16.18 0.18 -3.04
C LEU A 444 16.96 -0.12 -4.33
N ALA A 445 16.54 0.47 -5.44
CA ALA A 445 17.22 0.30 -6.72
C ALA A 445 18.63 0.90 -6.71
N GLY A 446 18.79 2.08 -6.18
CA GLY A 446 20.08 2.78 -6.12
C GLY A 446 21.10 2.07 -5.24
N LEU A 447 20.68 1.49 -4.11
CA LEU A 447 21.54 0.67 -3.26
C LEU A 447 22.06 -0.57 -4.00
N ALA A 448 21.20 -1.26 -4.75
CA ALA A 448 21.57 -2.48 -5.46
C ALA A 448 22.65 -2.24 -6.55
N VAL A 449 22.67 -1.06 -7.16
CA VAL A 449 23.63 -0.69 -8.23
C VAL A 449 24.76 0.22 -7.74
N GLY A 450 24.84 0.51 -6.44
CA GLY A 450 25.87 1.37 -5.86
C GLY A 450 25.75 2.84 -6.28
N PHE A 451 24.56 3.30 -6.64
CA PHE A 451 24.27 4.71 -6.91
C PHE A 451 24.31 5.51 -5.61
N TRP A 452 23.76 4.99 -4.54
CA TRP A 452 24.02 5.38 -3.16
C TRP A 452 24.83 4.28 -2.48
N LYS A 453 25.78 4.69 -1.67
CA LYS A 453 26.73 3.79 -1.02
C LYS A 453 26.06 2.91 0.04
N ASP A 454 25.24 3.51 0.88
CA ASP A 454 24.64 2.87 2.04
C ASP A 454 23.40 3.63 2.55
N LEU A 455 22.77 3.09 3.59
CA LEU A 455 21.60 3.69 4.22
C LEU A 455 21.90 5.03 4.92
N ASP A 456 23.11 5.25 5.38
CA ASP A 456 23.47 6.49 6.09
C ASP A 456 23.54 7.67 5.10
N GLU A 457 24.02 7.42 3.88
CA GLU A 457 23.95 8.41 2.81
C GLU A 457 22.50 8.79 2.46
N ILE A 458 21.63 7.80 2.33
CA ILE A 458 20.20 8.02 2.04
C ILE A 458 19.50 8.77 3.19
N LYS A 459 19.79 8.43 4.44
CA LYS A 459 19.25 9.12 5.62
C LYS A 459 19.48 10.63 5.60
N GLN A 460 20.64 11.07 5.09
CA GLN A 460 20.97 12.50 5.02
C GLN A 460 20.11 13.27 4.02
N GLN A 461 19.49 12.58 3.06
CA GLN A 461 18.63 13.21 2.05
C GLN A 461 17.21 13.43 2.57
N TRP A 462 16.79 12.64 3.57
CA TRP A 462 15.45 12.77 4.14
C TRP A 462 15.34 14.07 4.94
N GLN A 463 14.46 14.97 4.52
CA GLN A 463 14.31 16.31 5.10
C GLN A 463 12.90 16.52 5.59
N VAL A 464 12.78 17.08 6.80
CA VAL A 464 11.51 17.49 7.38
C VAL A 464 10.99 18.76 6.70
N GLU A 465 9.73 18.75 6.27
CA GLU A 465 9.02 19.97 5.89
C GLU A 465 8.37 20.60 7.11
N ARG A 466 7.65 19.77 7.90
CA ARG A 466 6.95 20.26 9.09
C ARG A 466 6.82 19.19 10.16
N THR A 467 6.98 19.61 11.41
CA THR A 467 6.67 18.82 12.60
C THR A 467 5.44 19.42 13.28
N PHE A 468 4.51 18.57 13.70
CA PHE A 468 3.35 18.90 14.51
C PHE A 468 3.59 18.31 15.90
N ASP A 469 3.85 19.16 16.87
CA ASP A 469 4.04 18.75 18.26
C ASP A 469 2.68 18.56 18.93
N PRO A 470 2.49 17.50 19.73
CA PRO A 470 1.24 17.29 20.45
C PRO A 470 1.05 18.34 21.52
N VAL A 471 -0.19 18.77 21.72
CA VAL A 471 -0.55 19.45 22.96
C VAL A 471 -0.60 18.45 24.11
N PRO A 472 -0.34 18.84 25.36
CA PRO A 472 -0.51 17.97 26.52
C PRO A 472 -1.91 17.35 26.53
N ASP A 473 -1.99 16.06 26.89
CA ASP A 473 -3.29 15.37 27.02
C ASP A 473 -4.16 16.11 28.05
N ASN A 474 -5.40 16.35 27.67
CA ASN A 474 -6.34 17.14 28.48
C ASN A 474 -7.71 16.43 28.53
N GLU A 475 -8.65 16.98 29.31
CA GLU A 475 -9.99 16.41 29.47
C GLU A 475 -10.73 16.32 28.12
N GLU A 476 -10.52 17.28 27.19
CA GLU A 476 -11.15 17.28 25.86
C GLU A 476 -10.67 16.12 25.00
N ILE A 477 -9.37 15.88 24.94
CA ILE A 477 -8.78 14.75 24.19
C ILE A 477 -9.23 13.42 24.79
N THR A 478 -9.26 13.31 26.11
CA THR A 478 -9.74 12.11 26.80
C THR A 478 -11.22 11.84 26.52
N ALA A 479 -12.07 12.87 26.61
CA ALA A 479 -13.49 12.78 26.28
C ALA A 479 -13.72 12.43 24.80
N ALA A 480 -12.93 13.01 23.89
CA ALA A 480 -12.99 12.70 22.46
C ALA A 480 -12.64 11.25 22.16
N LYS A 481 -11.59 10.68 22.79
CA LYS A 481 -11.24 9.24 22.68
C LYS A 481 -12.35 8.33 23.17
N GLN A 482 -13.03 8.68 24.26
CA GLN A 482 -14.18 7.93 24.79
C GLN A 482 -15.40 8.02 23.86
N GLY A 483 -15.72 9.21 23.38
CA GLY A 483 -16.81 9.42 22.43
C GLY A 483 -16.61 8.68 21.12
N TRP A 484 -15.36 8.65 20.61
CA TRP A 484 -15.01 7.85 19.44
C TRP A 484 -15.23 6.35 19.68
N ALA A 485 -14.77 5.81 20.80
CA ALA A 485 -14.98 4.40 21.12
C ALA A 485 -16.48 4.02 21.19
N ASP A 486 -17.32 4.92 21.72
CA ASP A 486 -18.77 4.73 21.72
C ASP A 486 -19.35 4.81 20.30
N ALA A 487 -18.89 5.75 19.48
CA ALA A 487 -19.30 5.88 18.08
C ALA A 487 -19.00 4.62 17.26
N VAL A 488 -17.79 4.09 17.39
CA VAL A 488 -17.39 2.84 16.74
C VAL A 488 -18.24 1.67 17.22
N ARG A 489 -18.43 1.52 18.54
CA ARG A 489 -19.26 0.45 19.11
C ARG A 489 -20.70 0.45 18.53
N ARG A 490 -21.28 1.64 18.28
CA ARG A 490 -22.62 1.79 17.67
C ARG A 490 -22.62 1.52 16.16
N THR A 491 -21.45 1.60 15.52
CA THR A 491 -21.29 1.36 14.07
C THR A 491 -21.09 -0.12 13.75
N LEU A 492 -20.46 -0.88 14.67
CA LEU A 492 -20.20 -2.31 14.52
C LEU A 492 -21.49 -3.12 14.43
N THR A 493 -21.48 -4.13 13.55
CA THR A 493 -22.65 -5.01 13.27
C THR A 493 -22.63 -6.32 14.06
N LYS A 494 -21.57 -6.55 14.86
CA LYS A 494 -21.38 -7.77 15.67
C LYS A 494 -21.18 -7.43 17.12
#